data_d30ee8ebf50fcb0db4e46c6bfa9de918
#
_entry.id   d30ee8ebf50fcb0db4e46c6bfa9de918
#
_cell.length_a   1.000
_cell.length_b   1.000
_cell.length_c   1.000
_cell.angle_alpha   90.00
_cell.angle_beta   90.00
_cell.angle_gamma   90.00
#
_symmetry.space_group_name_H-M   'P 1'
#
loop_
_entity.id
_entity.type
_entity.pdbx_description
1 polymer ?
#
loop_
_entity_poly.entity_id
_entity_poly.type
_entity_poly.pdbx_seq_one_letter_code
_entity_poly.pdbx_strand_id
1 'polypeptide(L)'
;HDGDQSQIAEFEIPELDLVIVDLYPFEDTVASGASHEDIIEKIDIGGISLIRAAAKNYNDVVIIPSVNQYASFLDIITNYASSTTLQERREFSRDAFNVSSNYDTHIFNYFNNGETEAFKQSILTSEVLRYGENPHQKGIFHGNMGELFDKLHGKELSYNNLLDVDAAVNLMEEFKNDDATF
;
A
#
# COMPACT_ATOMS: atom_id res chain seq x y z
N HIS A 1 -25.81 -15.37 -3.68
CA HIS A 1 -26.57 -16.65 -3.54
C HIS A 1 -28.01 -16.47 -4.03
N ASP A 2 -28.71 -17.55 -4.41
CA ASP A 2 -30.10 -17.46 -4.93
C ASP A 2 -31.07 -16.80 -3.94
N GLY A 3 -30.84 -16.95 -2.63
CA GLY A 3 -31.61 -16.26 -1.59
C GLY A 3 -31.40 -14.76 -1.54
N ASP A 4 -30.20 -14.28 -1.87
CA ASP A 4 -29.85 -12.86 -1.88
C ASP A 4 -30.56 -12.15 -3.04
N GLN A 5 -30.64 -12.78 -4.22
CA GLN A 5 -31.36 -12.24 -5.39
C GLN A 5 -32.84 -12.04 -5.11
N SER A 6 -33.47 -12.98 -4.39
CA SER A 6 -34.85 -12.86 -3.98
C SER A 6 -35.09 -11.67 -3.05
N GLN A 7 -34.18 -11.44 -2.10
CA GLN A 7 -34.26 -10.30 -1.18
C GLN A 7 -33.99 -8.96 -1.87
N ILE A 8 -33.03 -8.90 -2.82
CA ILE A 8 -32.77 -7.72 -3.63
C ILE A 8 -34.03 -7.30 -4.36
N ALA A 9 -34.74 -8.27 -4.99
CA ALA A 9 -36.00 -8.01 -5.69
C ALA A 9 -37.17 -7.64 -4.74
N GLU A 10 -37.28 -8.32 -3.59
CA GLU A 10 -38.32 -8.07 -2.58
C GLU A 10 -38.23 -6.68 -1.96
N PHE A 11 -37.01 -6.23 -1.67
CA PHE A 11 -36.75 -4.95 -0.99
C PHE A 11 -36.36 -3.82 -1.94
N GLU A 12 -36.44 -4.05 -3.26
CA GLU A 12 -36.03 -3.07 -4.28
C GLU A 12 -34.63 -2.45 -4.05
N ILE A 13 -33.68 -3.28 -3.63
CA ILE A 13 -32.30 -2.84 -3.36
C ILE A 13 -31.59 -2.62 -4.69
N PRO A 14 -31.02 -1.41 -4.96
CA PRO A 14 -30.26 -1.17 -6.17
C PRO A 14 -28.95 -1.96 -6.18
N GLU A 15 -28.65 -2.59 -7.31
CA GLU A 15 -27.34 -3.22 -7.51
C GLU A 15 -26.27 -2.13 -7.67
N LEU A 16 -25.07 -2.39 -7.13
CA LEU A 16 -23.92 -1.51 -7.21
C LEU A 16 -22.81 -2.18 -8.03
N ASP A 17 -22.47 -1.60 -9.16
CA ASP A 17 -21.40 -2.10 -10.05
C ASP A 17 -20.01 -1.61 -9.61
N LEU A 18 -19.95 -0.47 -8.94
CA LEU A 18 -18.72 0.23 -8.59
C LEU A 18 -18.77 0.81 -7.18
N VAL A 19 -17.72 0.59 -6.43
CA VAL A 19 -17.46 1.22 -5.14
C VAL A 19 -16.12 1.94 -5.19
N ILE A 20 -16.10 3.24 -4.87
CA ILE A 20 -14.90 4.06 -4.78
C ILE A 20 -14.82 4.59 -3.36
N VAL A 21 -13.76 4.29 -2.65
CA VAL A 21 -13.56 4.70 -1.26
C VAL A 21 -12.10 5.01 -1.02
N ASP A 22 -11.80 6.23 -0.58
CA ASP A 22 -10.51 6.60 0.01
C ASP A 22 -10.64 6.60 1.53
N LEU A 23 -9.68 5.96 2.21
CA LEU A 23 -9.63 5.94 3.67
C LEU A 23 -9.14 7.28 4.22
N TYR A 24 -9.49 7.58 5.46
CA TYR A 24 -8.90 8.71 6.16
C TYR A 24 -7.39 8.55 6.28
N PRO A 25 -6.61 9.67 6.20
CA PRO A 25 -5.15 9.65 6.16
C PRO A 25 -4.56 9.39 7.56
N PHE A 26 -4.74 8.18 8.10
CA PHE A 26 -4.29 7.79 9.42
C PHE A 26 -2.77 7.93 9.59
N GLU A 27 -2.01 7.38 8.63
CA GLU A 27 -0.54 7.40 8.66
C GLU A 27 0.01 8.83 8.66
N ASP A 28 -0.51 9.70 7.77
CA ASP A 28 -0.09 11.10 7.69
C ASP A 28 -0.44 11.86 8.97
N THR A 29 -1.59 11.53 9.58
CA THR A 29 -2.02 12.16 10.84
C THR A 29 -1.09 11.77 11.98
N VAL A 30 -0.69 10.49 12.08
CA VAL A 30 0.33 10.04 13.05
C VAL A 30 1.67 10.72 12.79
N ALA A 31 2.13 10.75 11.54
CA ALA A 31 3.41 11.35 11.17
C ALA A 31 3.47 12.86 11.43
N SER A 32 2.33 13.56 11.38
CA SER A 32 2.24 14.99 11.69
C SER A 32 2.43 15.32 13.18
N GLY A 33 2.42 14.32 14.06
CA GLY A 33 2.47 14.53 15.51
C GLY A 33 1.17 15.09 16.09
N ALA A 34 0.03 14.81 15.48
CA ALA A 34 -1.29 15.21 15.94
C ALA A 34 -1.62 14.64 17.33
N SER A 35 -2.65 15.18 17.98
CA SER A 35 -3.09 14.65 19.28
C SER A 35 -3.60 13.22 19.16
N HIS A 36 -3.54 12.46 20.27
CA HIS A 36 -4.09 11.10 20.29
C HIS A 36 -5.56 11.07 19.87
N GLU A 37 -6.35 12.04 20.32
CA GLU A 37 -7.77 12.16 19.99
C GLU A 37 -7.97 12.36 18.48
N ASP A 38 -7.20 13.26 17.86
CA ASP A 38 -7.26 13.50 16.40
C ASP A 38 -6.84 12.28 15.58
N ILE A 39 -5.86 11.52 16.05
CA ILE A 39 -5.40 10.27 15.41
C ILE A 39 -6.51 9.21 15.49
N ILE A 40 -7.15 9.03 16.64
CA ILE A 40 -8.24 8.06 16.81
C ILE A 40 -9.42 8.38 15.89
N GLU A 41 -9.77 9.66 15.71
CA GLU A 41 -10.82 10.09 14.77
C GLU A 41 -10.52 9.76 13.31
N LYS A 42 -9.27 9.44 12.98
CA LYS A 42 -8.86 8.98 11.63
C LYS A 42 -8.91 7.48 11.44
N ILE A 43 -9.39 6.73 12.41
CA ILE A 43 -9.66 5.30 12.24
C ILE A 43 -10.98 5.13 11.49
N ASP A 44 -10.89 4.85 10.19
CA ASP A 44 -12.04 4.67 9.31
C ASP A 44 -12.68 3.29 9.54
N ILE A 45 -13.91 3.29 10.03
CA ILE A 45 -14.70 2.07 10.24
C ILE A 45 -15.56 1.76 9.02
N GLY A 46 -16.23 2.76 8.47
CA GLY A 46 -17.17 2.59 7.36
C GLY A 46 -16.46 2.30 6.03
N GLY A 47 -15.47 3.11 5.69
CA GLY A 47 -14.70 2.98 4.46
C GLY A 47 -14.01 1.64 4.35
N ILE A 48 -13.32 1.19 5.42
CA ILE A 48 -12.66 -0.13 5.42
C ILE A 48 -13.66 -1.28 5.25
N SER A 49 -14.85 -1.18 5.82
CA SER A 49 -15.90 -2.17 5.69
C SER A 49 -16.43 -2.26 4.25
N LEU A 50 -16.65 -1.11 3.60
CA LEU A 50 -17.07 -1.02 2.20
C LEU A 50 -16.02 -1.57 1.25
N ILE A 51 -14.75 -1.22 1.44
CA ILE A 51 -13.63 -1.74 0.65
C ILE A 51 -13.59 -3.27 0.71
N ARG A 52 -13.65 -3.85 1.91
CA ARG A 52 -13.58 -5.31 2.10
C ARG A 52 -14.81 -6.03 1.56
N ALA A 53 -15.99 -5.46 1.72
CA ALA A 53 -17.24 -6.04 1.20
C ALA A 53 -17.22 -6.08 -0.34
N ALA A 54 -16.88 -4.98 -1.00
CA ALA A 54 -16.79 -4.91 -2.45
C ALA A 54 -15.67 -5.82 -3.00
N ALA A 55 -14.48 -5.82 -2.37
CA ALA A 55 -13.37 -6.68 -2.75
C ALA A 55 -13.72 -8.17 -2.66
N LYS A 56 -14.47 -8.59 -1.63
CA LYS A 56 -14.97 -9.96 -1.50
C LYS A 56 -15.93 -10.34 -2.63
N ASN A 57 -16.70 -9.38 -3.14
CA ASN A 57 -17.69 -9.56 -4.21
C ASN A 57 -17.15 -9.17 -5.60
N TYR A 58 -15.87 -9.33 -5.86
CA TYR A 58 -15.19 -8.94 -7.10
C TYR A 58 -15.76 -9.61 -8.37
N ASN A 59 -16.57 -10.66 -8.25
CA ASN A 59 -17.24 -11.25 -9.39
C ASN A 59 -18.21 -10.26 -10.06
N ASP A 60 -18.86 -9.43 -9.25
CA ASP A 60 -19.96 -8.55 -9.68
C ASP A 60 -19.65 -7.06 -9.47
N VAL A 61 -18.72 -6.72 -8.58
CA VAL A 61 -18.45 -5.34 -8.16
C VAL A 61 -16.99 -4.96 -8.44
N VAL A 62 -16.77 -3.75 -8.97
CA VAL A 62 -15.47 -3.09 -9.04
C VAL A 62 -15.22 -2.33 -7.74
N ILE A 63 -14.05 -2.49 -7.15
CA ILE A 63 -13.60 -1.69 -6.00
C ILE A 63 -12.39 -0.85 -6.36
N ILE A 64 -12.43 0.45 -6.10
CA ILE A 64 -11.31 1.37 -6.20
C ILE A 64 -11.01 1.91 -4.80
N PRO A 65 -10.01 1.35 -4.11
CA PRO A 65 -9.76 1.61 -2.69
C PRO A 65 -8.79 2.78 -2.44
N SER A 66 -8.32 3.47 -3.47
CA SER A 66 -7.34 4.55 -3.35
C SER A 66 -7.33 5.46 -4.57
N VAL A 67 -7.11 6.75 -4.34
CA VAL A 67 -6.90 7.76 -5.39
C VAL A 67 -5.77 7.38 -6.37
N ASN A 68 -4.79 6.62 -5.93
CA ASN A 68 -3.69 6.13 -6.77
C ASN A 68 -4.14 5.23 -7.94
N GLN A 69 -5.36 4.69 -7.87
CA GLN A 69 -5.93 3.81 -8.90
C GLN A 69 -6.89 4.54 -9.86
N TYR A 70 -7.22 5.81 -9.59
CA TYR A 70 -8.19 6.56 -10.39
C TYR A 70 -7.78 6.66 -11.86
N ALA A 71 -6.50 6.96 -12.13
CA ALA A 71 -6.02 7.10 -13.50
C ALA A 71 -6.12 5.78 -14.29
N SER A 72 -5.70 4.66 -13.70
CA SER A 72 -5.77 3.35 -14.35
C SER A 72 -7.20 2.88 -14.55
N PHE A 73 -8.07 3.13 -13.58
CA PHE A 73 -9.50 2.83 -13.72
C PHE A 73 -10.17 3.69 -14.79
N LEU A 74 -9.88 4.99 -14.83
CA LEU A 74 -10.42 5.90 -15.84
C LEU A 74 -10.01 5.45 -17.25
N ASP A 75 -8.77 5.00 -17.44
CA ASP A 75 -8.30 4.46 -18.71
C ASP A 75 -9.11 3.23 -19.14
N ILE A 76 -9.36 2.30 -18.22
CA ILE A 76 -10.16 1.09 -18.48
C ILE A 76 -11.58 1.49 -18.92
N ILE A 77 -12.31 2.29 -18.15
CA ILE A 77 -13.70 2.63 -18.47
C ILE A 77 -13.84 3.49 -19.74
N THR A 78 -12.83 4.27 -20.07
CA THR A 78 -12.82 5.10 -21.28
C THR A 78 -12.56 4.26 -22.54
N ASN A 79 -11.65 3.31 -22.46
CA ASN A 79 -11.21 2.53 -23.63
C ASN A 79 -12.05 1.26 -23.88
N TYR A 80 -12.74 0.74 -22.86
CA TYR A 80 -13.46 -0.55 -22.94
C TYR A 80 -14.98 -0.44 -22.69
N ALA A 81 -15.60 0.64 -23.20
CA ALA A 81 -17.05 0.85 -23.15
C ALA A 81 -17.66 0.76 -21.74
N SER A 82 -16.96 1.32 -20.76
CA SER A 82 -17.37 1.35 -19.34
C SER A 82 -17.55 -0.05 -18.73
N SER A 83 -16.83 -1.05 -19.21
CA SER A 83 -16.86 -2.41 -18.67
C SER A 83 -15.49 -2.86 -18.17
N THR A 84 -15.49 -3.77 -17.19
CA THR A 84 -14.29 -4.42 -16.67
C THR A 84 -14.36 -5.91 -16.88
N THR A 85 -13.21 -6.53 -17.10
CA THR A 85 -13.07 -7.98 -17.11
C THR A 85 -13.02 -8.53 -15.68
N LEU A 86 -13.32 -9.82 -15.51
CA LEU A 86 -13.18 -10.49 -14.23
C LEU A 86 -11.73 -10.44 -13.70
N GLN A 87 -10.74 -10.49 -14.60
CA GLN A 87 -9.34 -10.40 -14.22
C GLN A 87 -8.99 -9.02 -13.64
N GLU A 88 -9.44 -7.94 -14.25
CA GLU A 88 -9.26 -6.57 -13.73
C GLU A 88 -9.94 -6.40 -12.37
N ARG A 89 -11.18 -6.88 -12.21
CA ARG A 89 -11.85 -6.84 -10.90
C ARG A 89 -11.12 -7.63 -9.82
N ARG A 90 -10.52 -8.77 -10.17
CA ARG A 90 -9.67 -9.55 -9.26
C ARG A 90 -8.39 -8.78 -8.87
N GLU A 91 -7.80 -8.05 -9.78
CA GLU A 91 -6.63 -7.21 -9.52
C GLU A 91 -6.99 -6.05 -8.59
N PHE A 92 -8.07 -5.35 -8.84
CA PHE A 92 -8.60 -4.33 -7.92
C PHE A 92 -8.94 -4.90 -6.54
N SER A 93 -9.49 -6.10 -6.47
CA SER A 93 -9.75 -6.78 -5.19
C SER A 93 -8.46 -7.09 -4.43
N ARG A 94 -7.41 -7.60 -5.11
CA ARG A 94 -6.08 -7.79 -4.50
C ARG A 94 -5.56 -6.47 -3.92
N ASP A 95 -5.65 -5.40 -4.70
CA ASP A 95 -5.15 -4.09 -4.31
C ASP A 95 -5.98 -3.49 -3.16
N ALA A 96 -7.27 -3.76 -3.11
CA ALA A 96 -8.14 -3.40 -1.99
C ALA A 96 -7.72 -4.09 -0.69
N PHE A 97 -7.36 -5.36 -0.73
CA PHE A 97 -6.83 -6.06 0.44
C PHE A 97 -5.42 -5.60 0.81
N ASN A 98 -4.60 -5.17 -0.17
CA ASN A 98 -3.31 -4.56 0.10
C ASN A 98 -3.48 -3.23 0.86
N VAL A 99 -4.39 -2.34 0.43
CA VAL A 99 -4.72 -1.09 1.13
C VAL A 99 -5.25 -1.37 2.53
N SER A 100 -6.22 -2.28 2.66
CA SER A 100 -6.85 -2.62 3.94
C SER A 100 -5.85 -3.21 4.94
N SER A 101 -4.96 -4.10 4.51
CA SER A 101 -3.95 -4.70 5.39
C SER A 101 -2.86 -3.70 5.80
N ASN A 102 -2.46 -2.80 4.90
CA ASN A 102 -1.56 -1.70 5.23
C ASN A 102 -2.16 -0.81 6.32
N TYR A 103 -3.39 -0.40 6.11
CA TYR A 103 -4.12 0.45 7.05
C TYR A 103 -4.19 -0.17 8.45
N ASP A 104 -4.64 -1.42 8.54
CA ASP A 104 -4.70 -2.16 9.81
C ASP A 104 -3.32 -2.35 10.45
N THR A 105 -2.27 -2.52 9.65
CA THR A 105 -0.88 -2.64 10.14
C THR A 105 -0.42 -1.35 10.81
N HIS A 106 -0.70 -0.19 10.23
CA HIS A 106 -0.34 1.10 10.81
C HIS A 106 -1.13 1.40 12.08
N ILE A 107 -2.42 1.09 12.11
CA ILE A 107 -3.24 1.21 13.33
C ILE A 107 -2.69 0.30 14.43
N PHE A 108 -2.42 -0.97 14.11
CA PHE A 108 -1.84 -1.91 15.08
C PHE A 108 -0.52 -1.38 15.65
N ASN A 109 0.40 -0.92 14.81
CA ASN A 109 1.71 -0.44 15.23
C ASN A 109 1.60 0.81 16.11
N TYR A 110 0.64 1.70 15.83
CA TYR A 110 0.37 2.87 16.65
C TYR A 110 -0.06 2.48 18.09
N PHE A 111 -0.96 1.51 18.21
CA PHE A 111 -1.41 1.01 19.52
C PHE A 111 -0.38 0.11 20.21
N ASN A 112 0.34 -0.69 19.44
CA ASN A 112 1.29 -1.64 20.00
C ASN A 112 2.45 -0.94 20.72
N ASN A 113 2.99 0.12 20.18
CA ASN A 113 4.08 0.91 20.77
C ASN A 113 5.17 0.07 21.48
N GLY A 114 5.41 -1.15 20.98
CA GLY A 114 6.37 -2.11 21.56
C GLY A 114 5.85 -2.95 22.73
N GLU A 115 4.57 -2.94 23.03
CA GLU A 115 3.97 -3.69 24.15
C GLU A 115 3.86 -5.19 23.89
N THR A 116 3.82 -5.61 22.62
CA THR A 116 3.79 -7.02 22.25
C THR A 116 4.92 -7.36 21.30
N GLU A 117 5.37 -8.64 21.32
CA GLU A 117 6.42 -9.18 20.43
C GLU A 117 5.94 -9.40 18.97
N ALA A 118 4.75 -8.92 18.62
CA ALA A 118 4.22 -9.07 17.27
C ALA A 118 4.92 -8.11 16.30
N PHE A 119 5.60 -8.64 15.29
CA PHE A 119 6.20 -7.87 14.22
C PHE A 119 5.21 -7.76 13.05
N LYS A 120 4.83 -6.53 12.70
CA LYS A 120 4.03 -6.22 11.52
C LYS A 120 4.65 -5.05 10.77
N GLN A 121 4.86 -5.24 9.49
CA GLN A 121 5.33 -4.21 8.57
C GLN A 121 4.59 -4.32 7.24
N SER A 122 4.23 -3.18 6.68
CA SER A 122 3.65 -3.06 5.34
C SER A 122 4.36 -1.95 4.58
N ILE A 123 4.82 -2.23 3.37
CA ILE A 123 5.49 -1.28 2.49
C ILE A 123 4.82 -1.38 1.13
N LEU A 124 4.14 -0.31 0.70
CA LEU A 124 3.37 -0.29 -0.54
C LEU A 124 4.21 0.05 -1.78
N THR A 125 5.34 0.71 -1.58
CA THR A 125 6.25 1.13 -2.66
C THR A 125 7.42 0.18 -2.82
N SER A 126 7.88 0.01 -4.05
CA SER A 126 9.09 -0.76 -4.32
C SER A 126 9.75 -0.31 -5.61
N GLU A 127 11.06 -0.46 -5.69
CA GLU A 127 11.87 -0.17 -6.86
C GLU A 127 12.62 -1.42 -7.33
N VAL A 128 12.68 -1.61 -8.64
CA VAL A 128 13.44 -2.72 -9.22
C VAL A 128 14.90 -2.30 -9.33
N LEU A 129 15.77 -3.06 -8.69
CA LEU A 129 17.20 -2.86 -8.77
C LEU A 129 17.75 -3.35 -10.11
N ARG A 130 18.96 -2.90 -10.48
CA ARG A 130 19.64 -3.33 -11.70
C ARG A 130 19.77 -4.86 -11.78
N TYR A 131 20.07 -5.53 -10.67
CA TYR A 131 20.04 -6.99 -10.45
C TYR A 131 20.11 -7.29 -8.94
N GLY A 132 19.87 -8.54 -8.57
CA GLY A 132 20.01 -9.04 -7.20
C GLY A 132 21.46 -9.30 -6.79
N GLU A 133 21.70 -10.34 -6.01
CA GLU A 133 23.06 -10.74 -5.63
C GLU A 133 23.90 -11.15 -6.86
N ASN A 134 23.27 -11.85 -7.80
CA ASN A 134 23.88 -12.24 -9.07
C ASN A 134 23.19 -11.56 -10.25
N PRO A 135 23.90 -11.35 -11.39
CA PRO A 135 23.37 -10.60 -12.53
C PRO A 135 22.07 -11.13 -13.16
N HIS A 136 21.77 -12.41 -12.99
CA HIS A 136 20.57 -13.05 -13.52
C HIS A 136 19.39 -13.02 -12.53
N GLN A 137 19.60 -12.55 -11.31
CA GLN A 137 18.57 -12.46 -10.28
C GLN A 137 17.91 -11.09 -10.29
N LYS A 138 16.59 -11.07 -10.09
CA LYS A 138 15.85 -9.83 -9.86
C LYS A 138 16.05 -9.37 -8.41
N GLY A 139 16.51 -8.13 -8.25
CA GLY A 139 16.52 -7.43 -6.96
C GLY A 139 15.34 -6.47 -6.86
N ILE A 140 14.74 -6.36 -5.69
CA ILE A 140 13.69 -5.40 -5.40
C ILE A 140 14.04 -4.72 -4.07
N PHE A 141 14.02 -3.39 -4.09
CA PHE A 141 14.08 -2.57 -2.89
C PHE A 141 12.65 -2.21 -2.49
N HIS A 142 12.27 -2.49 -1.25
CA HIS A 142 10.98 -2.11 -0.70
C HIS A 142 11.11 -0.81 0.09
N GLY A 143 10.41 0.22 -0.33
CA GLY A 143 10.48 1.58 0.18
C GLY A 143 10.75 2.59 -0.93
N ASN A 144 10.98 3.84 -0.53
CA ASN A 144 11.40 4.93 -1.41
C ASN A 144 12.91 5.17 -1.22
N MET A 145 13.70 4.81 -2.21
CA MET A 145 15.16 4.94 -2.15
C MET A 145 15.60 6.41 -2.07
N GLY A 146 14.84 7.30 -2.72
CA GLY A 146 15.10 8.74 -2.71
C GLY A 146 14.92 9.43 -1.35
N GLU A 147 14.27 8.78 -0.37
CA GLU A 147 14.20 9.26 1.01
C GLU A 147 15.45 8.91 1.83
N LEU A 148 16.24 7.95 1.37
CA LEU A 148 17.45 7.50 2.07
C LEU A 148 18.71 8.20 1.57
N PHE A 149 18.80 8.44 0.26
CA PHE A 149 19.97 9.08 -0.36
C PHE A 149 19.67 9.62 -1.76
N ASP A 150 20.42 10.64 -2.16
CA ASP A 150 20.39 11.23 -3.48
C ASP A 150 21.39 10.58 -4.42
N LYS A 151 20.92 9.98 -5.51
CA LYS A 151 21.80 9.50 -6.56
C LYS A 151 22.22 10.67 -7.47
N LEU A 152 23.47 11.13 -7.34
CA LEU A 152 23.95 12.29 -8.11
C LEU A 152 24.21 11.93 -9.58
N HIS A 153 24.76 10.74 -9.87
CA HIS A 153 25.02 10.24 -11.22
C HIS A 153 25.38 8.74 -11.20
N GLY A 154 25.55 8.14 -12.36
CA GLY A 154 25.98 6.75 -12.47
C GLY A 154 24.87 5.79 -12.85
N LYS A 155 25.16 4.49 -12.80
CA LYS A 155 24.25 3.40 -13.13
C LYS A 155 23.23 3.18 -12.01
N GLU A 156 22.12 2.53 -12.32
CA GLU A 156 21.18 2.06 -11.30
C GLU A 156 21.86 1.09 -10.33
N LEU A 157 21.44 1.15 -9.06
CA LEU A 157 22.02 0.34 -8.00
C LEU A 157 21.60 -1.14 -8.14
N SER A 158 22.51 -2.02 -7.75
CA SER A 158 22.25 -3.44 -7.55
C SER A 158 22.12 -3.75 -6.06
N TYR A 159 21.68 -4.96 -5.73
CA TYR A 159 21.66 -5.45 -4.36
C TYR A 159 23.03 -5.31 -3.67
N ASN A 160 24.12 -5.71 -4.34
CA ASN A 160 25.46 -5.61 -3.78
C ASN A 160 25.88 -4.16 -3.50
N ASN A 161 25.50 -3.21 -4.38
CA ASN A 161 25.78 -1.80 -4.11
C ASN A 161 25.05 -1.30 -2.85
N LEU A 162 23.83 -1.75 -2.60
CA LEU A 162 23.09 -1.39 -1.38
C LEU A 162 23.74 -1.99 -0.13
N LEU A 163 24.27 -3.22 -0.20
CA LEU A 163 25.06 -3.81 0.90
C LEU A 163 26.33 -3.01 1.17
N ASP A 164 27.02 -2.55 0.12
CA ASP A 164 28.22 -1.72 0.27
C ASP A 164 27.89 -0.37 0.93
N VAL A 165 26.77 0.26 0.53
CA VAL A 165 26.27 1.51 1.13
C VAL A 165 25.91 1.30 2.60
N ASP A 166 25.16 0.25 2.92
CA ASP A 166 24.78 -0.09 4.30
C ASP A 166 26.02 -0.30 5.18
N ALA A 167 26.98 -1.07 4.69
CA ALA A 167 28.25 -1.29 5.40
C ALA A 167 29.04 0.01 5.61
N ALA A 168 29.07 0.89 4.60
CA ALA A 168 29.76 2.19 4.71
C ALA A 168 29.06 3.12 5.72
N VAL A 169 27.74 3.18 5.72
CA VAL A 169 26.97 3.99 6.68
C VAL A 169 27.19 3.50 8.09
N ASN A 170 27.10 2.19 8.33
CA ASN A 170 27.33 1.59 9.65
C ASN A 170 28.77 1.85 10.13
N LEU A 171 29.76 1.76 9.24
CA LEU A 171 31.15 2.08 9.58
C LEU A 171 31.32 3.56 9.94
N MET A 172 30.72 4.46 9.17
CA MET A 172 30.77 5.90 9.44
C MET A 172 30.13 6.27 10.79
N GLU A 173 29.08 5.57 11.19
CA GLU A 173 28.45 5.80 12.49
C GLU A 173 29.35 5.55 13.69
N GLU A 174 30.28 4.59 13.58
CA GLU A 174 31.30 4.31 14.62
C GLU A 174 32.29 5.48 14.80
N PHE A 175 32.48 6.30 13.75
CA PHE A 175 33.43 7.41 13.71
C PHE A 175 32.79 8.80 13.63
N LYS A 176 31.48 8.91 13.88
CA LYS A 176 30.74 10.19 13.72
C LYS A 176 31.24 11.36 14.60
N ASN A 177 32.07 11.06 15.62
CA ASN A 177 32.67 12.07 16.47
C ASN A 177 34.15 12.33 16.12
N ASP A 178 34.69 11.69 15.09
CA ASP A 178 36.08 11.80 14.66
C ASP A 178 36.14 12.44 13.25
N ASP A 179 37.25 13.12 12.95
CA ASP A 179 37.51 13.66 11.60
C ASP A 179 37.96 12.52 10.64
N ALA A 180 37.08 11.52 10.43
CA ALA A 180 37.34 10.37 9.57
C ALA A 180 36.55 10.47 8.27
N THR A 181 37.14 10.03 7.16
CA THR A 181 36.51 9.90 5.85
C THR A 181 36.80 8.52 5.27
N PHE A 182 35.81 7.82 4.79
CA PHE A 182 35.91 6.50 4.20
C PHE A 182 35.45 6.47 2.75
#